data_707f1784e4ebecefb1d84715194b84c6
#
_entry.id   707f1784e4ebecefb1d84715194b84c6
#
_cell.length_a   1.000
_cell.length_b   1.000
_cell.length_c   1.000
_cell.angle_alpha   90.00
_cell.angle_beta   90.00
_cell.angle_gamma   90.00
#
_symmetry.space_group_name_H-M   'P 1'
#
loop_
_entity.id
_entity.type
_entity.pdbx_description
1 polymer ?
#
loop_
_entity_poly.entity_id
_entity_poly.type
_entity_poly.pdbx_seq_one_letter_code
_entity_poly.pdbx_strand_id
1 'polypeptide(L)'
;MGILALSFLLLAVNLPSAVAGPVRPWNGVRFHYLAYKLGATVVKASLSIERDGPFHVVKVTVDSVGVTRPVFRMHNRFTSYIKEAGLEPWRYIKEVDQRGIFSKKKRYTDILTFDPRNGKVIVERLNPPGVQEISVPPQTYDPLAVFLKFFLGAEVQDGHTIVMRIFDGIKLKEVTFCAGCGEITTSPYGVVKAISLESKVPFSSLGDREGTIKIWYTDDERRFPVAMSLKLPSVGKVEFELDRVETW
;
A
#
# COMPACT_ATOMS: atom_id res chain seq x y z
N MET A 1 6.46 -30.64 -51.82
CA MET A 1 5.28 -30.47 -50.97
C MET A 1 5.68 -30.93 -49.56
N GLY A 2 6.03 -30.03 -48.71
CA GLY A 2 6.47 -30.31 -47.32
C GLY A 2 5.77 -29.30 -46.40
N ILE A 3 4.93 -29.82 -45.54
CA ILE A 3 4.14 -29.05 -44.58
C ILE A 3 5.05 -28.84 -43.33
N LEU A 4 5.47 -27.62 -43.07
CA LEU A 4 6.12 -27.24 -41.83
C LEU A 4 5.04 -26.97 -40.79
N ALA A 5 4.93 -27.87 -39.80
CA ALA A 5 4.14 -27.68 -38.59
C ALA A 5 4.96 -26.81 -37.61
N LEU A 6 4.49 -25.58 -37.41
CA LEU A 6 5.08 -24.65 -36.42
C LEU A 6 4.42 -24.94 -35.06
N SER A 7 5.15 -25.67 -34.21
CA SER A 7 4.73 -25.93 -32.81
C SER A 7 4.93 -24.66 -31.98
N PHE A 8 3.81 -24.02 -31.62
CA PHE A 8 3.80 -22.96 -30.61
C PHE A 8 4.05 -23.57 -29.21
N LEU A 9 5.25 -23.36 -28.68
CA LEU A 9 5.59 -23.72 -27.31
C LEU A 9 4.98 -22.64 -26.38
N LEU A 10 3.83 -22.95 -25.80
CA LEU A 10 3.24 -22.16 -24.71
C LEU A 10 4.13 -22.34 -23.48
N LEU A 11 5.00 -21.37 -23.23
CA LEU A 11 5.67 -21.21 -21.93
C LEU A 11 4.61 -20.76 -20.93
N ALA A 12 4.02 -21.73 -20.21
CA ALA A 12 3.25 -21.46 -19.01
C ALA A 12 4.24 -20.94 -17.95
N VAL A 13 4.23 -19.63 -17.73
CA VAL A 13 4.90 -19.02 -16.58
C VAL A 13 4.09 -19.45 -15.35
N ASN A 14 4.56 -20.50 -14.68
CA ASN A 14 4.09 -20.89 -13.36
C ASN A 14 4.50 -19.78 -12.38
N LEU A 15 3.57 -18.89 -12.05
CA LEU A 15 3.72 -18.02 -10.89
C LEU A 15 3.75 -18.93 -9.65
N PRO A 16 4.77 -18.83 -8.79
CA PRO A 16 4.81 -19.63 -7.58
C PRO A 16 3.57 -19.32 -6.75
N SER A 17 2.85 -20.37 -6.36
CA SER A 17 1.78 -20.29 -5.37
C SER A 17 2.38 -19.66 -4.11
N ALA A 18 1.76 -18.61 -3.61
CA ALA A 18 2.17 -17.96 -2.38
C ALA A 18 2.24 -19.02 -1.27
N VAL A 19 3.44 -19.36 -0.85
CA VAL A 19 3.65 -20.17 0.35
C VAL A 19 3.08 -19.34 1.50
N ALA A 20 2.14 -19.89 2.25
CA ALA A 20 1.62 -19.25 3.44
C ALA A 20 2.80 -18.95 4.37
N GLY A 21 3.10 -17.68 4.58
CA GLY A 21 4.15 -17.27 5.48
C GLY A 21 3.89 -17.75 6.91
N PRO A 22 4.89 -17.73 7.81
CA PRO A 22 4.77 -18.25 9.15
C PRO A 22 3.58 -17.63 9.88
N VAL A 23 2.80 -18.48 10.57
CA VAL A 23 1.68 -18.05 11.43
C VAL A 23 2.24 -17.13 12.51
N ARG A 24 1.86 -15.87 12.49
CA ARG A 24 2.33 -14.89 13.47
C ARG A 24 1.56 -15.04 14.79
N PRO A 25 2.23 -14.92 15.94
CA PRO A 25 1.64 -15.26 17.25
C PRO A 25 0.64 -14.22 17.79
N TRP A 26 0.37 -13.14 17.05
CA TRP A 26 -0.55 -12.08 17.52
C TRP A 26 -1.84 -12.03 16.70
N ASN A 27 -2.93 -11.67 17.38
CA ASN A 27 -4.24 -11.45 16.75
C ASN A 27 -4.33 -10.11 16.04
N GLY A 28 -3.50 -9.15 16.46
CA GLY A 28 -3.41 -7.85 15.85
C GLY A 28 -2.07 -7.16 16.14
N VAL A 29 -1.71 -6.21 15.28
CA VAL A 29 -0.54 -5.36 15.43
C VAL A 29 -0.87 -3.95 14.96
N ARG A 30 -0.32 -2.95 15.67
CA ARG A 30 -0.41 -1.54 15.29
C ARG A 30 0.97 -0.91 15.28
N PHE A 31 1.28 -0.27 14.19
CA PHE A 31 2.49 0.51 13.97
C PHE A 31 2.14 1.99 14.05
N HIS A 32 2.93 2.77 14.77
CA HIS A 32 2.81 4.22 14.84
C HIS A 32 4.03 4.85 14.18
N TYR A 33 3.78 5.85 13.33
CA TYR A 33 4.81 6.53 12.57
C TYR A 33 4.77 8.03 12.81
N LEU A 34 5.95 8.62 12.82
CA LEU A 34 6.15 10.05 12.72
C LEU A 34 6.76 10.38 11.35
N ALA A 35 6.22 11.38 10.68
CA ALA A 35 6.79 11.86 9.44
C ALA A 35 7.44 13.23 9.66
N TYR A 36 8.67 13.33 9.17
CA TYR A 36 9.49 14.50 9.32
C TYR A 36 9.69 15.24 8.00
N LYS A 37 9.76 16.56 8.09
CA LYS A 37 10.18 17.45 7.01
C LYS A 37 10.99 18.59 7.59
N LEU A 38 12.22 18.77 7.11
CA LEU A 38 13.14 19.80 7.62
C LEU A 38 13.30 19.76 9.16
N GLY A 39 13.39 18.55 9.73
CA GLY A 39 13.58 18.35 11.17
C GLY A 39 12.32 18.53 12.05
N ALA A 40 11.18 18.93 11.48
CA ALA A 40 9.93 19.08 12.22
C ALA A 40 8.98 17.91 11.94
N THR A 41 8.28 17.42 12.97
CA THR A 41 7.20 16.46 12.80
C THR A 41 6.02 17.14 12.09
N VAL A 42 5.64 16.62 10.92
CA VAL A 42 4.62 17.20 10.06
C VAL A 42 3.37 16.33 9.96
N VAL A 43 3.53 15.01 10.14
CA VAL A 43 2.44 14.02 10.07
C VAL A 43 2.63 12.97 11.14
N LYS A 44 1.52 12.50 11.73
CA LYS A 44 1.42 11.25 12.48
C LYS A 44 0.60 10.27 11.67
N ALA A 45 1.06 9.03 11.60
CA ALA A 45 0.31 7.96 10.97
C ALA A 45 0.23 6.75 11.89
N SER A 46 -0.84 5.98 11.77
CA SER A 46 -0.95 4.67 12.37
C SER A 46 -1.42 3.66 11.34
N LEU A 47 -0.89 2.45 11.39
CA LEU A 47 -1.28 1.33 10.58
C LEU A 47 -1.57 0.17 11.50
N SER A 48 -2.79 -0.39 11.45
CA SER A 48 -3.11 -1.62 12.17
C SER A 48 -3.51 -2.74 11.23
N ILE A 49 -3.16 -3.95 11.62
CA ILE A 49 -3.54 -5.18 10.93
C ILE A 49 -4.17 -6.07 12.00
N GLU A 50 -5.39 -6.50 11.76
CA GLU A 50 -6.16 -7.39 12.66
C GLU A 50 -6.92 -8.44 11.84
N ARG A 51 -7.31 -9.53 12.49
CA ARG A 51 -8.17 -10.55 11.89
C ARG A 51 -9.62 -10.29 12.26
N ASP A 52 -10.50 -10.38 11.27
CA ASP A 52 -11.95 -10.28 11.45
C ASP A 52 -12.64 -11.34 10.58
N GLY A 53 -12.97 -12.45 11.18
CA GLY A 53 -13.48 -13.64 10.47
C GLY A 53 -12.53 -14.10 9.36
N PRO A 54 -12.98 -14.18 8.11
CA PRO A 54 -12.16 -14.63 6.98
C PRO A 54 -11.28 -13.55 6.38
N PHE A 55 -11.18 -12.38 7.05
CA PHE A 55 -10.47 -11.22 6.53
C PHE A 55 -9.30 -10.82 7.43
N HIS A 56 -8.23 -10.34 6.78
CA HIS A 56 -7.32 -9.39 7.38
C HIS A 56 -7.88 -7.99 7.16
N VAL A 57 -8.01 -7.22 8.23
CA VAL A 57 -8.45 -5.83 8.16
C VAL A 57 -7.25 -4.94 8.40
N VAL A 58 -6.87 -4.20 7.36
CA VAL A 58 -5.78 -3.22 7.42
C VAL A 58 -6.38 -1.84 7.50
N LYS A 59 -6.04 -1.10 8.56
CA LYS A 59 -6.50 0.28 8.76
C LYS A 59 -5.30 1.22 8.83
N VAL A 60 -5.39 2.34 8.12
CA VAL A 60 -4.39 3.40 8.14
C VAL A 60 -5.08 4.73 8.46
N THR A 61 -4.51 5.46 9.40
CA THR A 61 -4.92 6.84 9.72
C THR A 61 -3.72 7.75 9.51
N VAL A 62 -3.92 8.90 8.87
CA VAL A 62 -2.86 9.88 8.58
C VAL A 62 -3.35 11.27 8.96
N ASP A 63 -2.66 11.88 9.90
CA ASP A 63 -3.00 13.19 10.47
C ASP A 63 -1.86 14.20 10.32
N SER A 64 -2.15 15.38 9.80
CA SER A 64 -1.20 16.50 9.89
C SER A 64 -1.10 17.00 11.32
N VAL A 65 0.11 17.30 11.76
CA VAL A 65 0.39 17.77 13.14
C VAL A 65 1.38 18.95 13.15
N GLY A 66 1.58 19.52 14.32
CA GLY A 66 2.57 20.57 14.55
C GLY A 66 2.37 21.78 13.66
N VAL A 67 3.47 22.31 13.15
CA VAL A 67 3.51 23.55 12.34
C VAL A 67 2.82 23.45 10.99
N THR A 68 2.55 22.25 10.50
CA THR A 68 1.84 22.05 9.21
C THR A 68 0.34 22.16 9.33
N ARG A 69 -0.24 21.87 10.52
CA ARG A 69 -1.69 21.82 10.72
C ARG A 69 -2.43 23.14 10.42
N PRO A 70 -1.90 24.32 10.73
CA PRO A 70 -2.54 25.59 10.33
C PRO A 70 -2.55 25.83 8.82
N VAL A 71 -1.49 25.38 8.12
CA VAL A 71 -1.32 25.58 6.66
C VAL A 71 -2.03 24.50 5.86
N PHE A 72 -1.94 23.25 6.31
CA PHE A 72 -2.55 22.10 5.66
C PHE A 72 -3.07 21.10 6.69
N ARG A 73 -4.37 21.09 6.87
CA ARG A 73 -5.06 20.13 7.72
C ARG A 73 -5.42 18.89 6.90
N MET A 74 -4.97 17.75 7.36
CA MET A 74 -5.27 16.44 6.78
C MET A 74 -5.71 15.47 7.88
N HIS A 75 -6.79 14.76 7.63
CA HIS A 75 -7.28 13.65 8.43
C HIS A 75 -7.83 12.59 7.47
N ASN A 76 -6.99 11.67 7.06
CA ASN A 76 -7.38 10.61 6.12
C ASN A 76 -7.43 9.27 6.84
N ARG A 77 -8.43 8.46 6.48
CA ARG A 77 -8.56 7.08 6.92
C ARG A 77 -8.70 6.16 5.72
N PHE A 78 -8.04 5.02 5.79
CA PHE A 78 -8.10 3.99 4.77
C PHE A 78 -8.31 2.66 5.48
N THR A 79 -9.28 1.86 5.01
CA THR A 79 -9.55 0.54 5.57
C THR A 79 -9.69 -0.45 4.42
N SER A 80 -8.94 -1.53 4.46
CA SER A 80 -9.07 -2.63 3.50
C SER A 80 -9.43 -3.93 4.22
N TYR A 81 -10.45 -4.59 3.69
CA TYR A 81 -10.85 -5.95 4.04
C TYR A 81 -10.28 -6.88 2.99
N ILE A 82 -9.33 -7.71 3.37
CA ILE A 82 -8.54 -8.56 2.49
C ILE A 82 -8.78 -10.00 2.87
N LYS A 83 -9.21 -10.84 1.94
CA LYS A 83 -9.46 -12.26 2.19
C LYS A 83 -8.19 -12.94 2.65
N GLU A 84 -8.26 -13.75 3.70
CA GLU A 84 -7.11 -14.55 4.17
C GLU A 84 -6.60 -15.48 3.08
N ALA A 85 -7.52 -16.13 2.35
CA ALA A 85 -7.19 -16.95 1.20
C ALA A 85 -6.80 -16.07 0.01
N GLY A 86 -5.55 -16.18 -0.45
CA GLY A 86 -5.04 -15.49 -1.66
C GLY A 86 -4.68 -14.02 -1.45
N LEU A 87 -4.96 -13.45 -0.29
CA LEU A 87 -4.72 -12.02 0.02
C LEU A 87 -5.33 -11.08 -1.02
N GLU A 88 -6.50 -11.44 -1.52
CA GLU A 88 -7.25 -10.63 -2.49
C GLU A 88 -8.11 -9.59 -1.75
N PRO A 89 -8.16 -8.33 -2.23
CA PRO A 89 -9.06 -7.34 -1.64
C PRO A 89 -10.50 -7.74 -1.88
N TRP A 90 -11.33 -7.52 -0.85
CA TRP A 90 -12.77 -7.60 -0.96
C TRP A 90 -13.41 -6.23 -0.95
N ARG A 91 -13.00 -5.37 -0.01
CA ARG A 91 -13.54 -4.02 0.14
C ARG A 91 -12.46 -3.05 0.60
N TYR A 92 -12.37 -1.90 -0.06
CA TYR A 92 -11.47 -0.82 0.32
C TYR A 92 -12.26 0.47 0.55
N ILE A 93 -12.12 1.06 1.72
CA ILE A 93 -12.80 2.30 2.13
C ILE A 93 -11.75 3.39 2.24
N LYS A 94 -11.99 4.50 1.55
CA LYS A 94 -11.10 5.65 1.49
C LYS A 94 -11.85 6.90 1.95
N GLU A 95 -11.56 7.36 3.17
CA GLU A 95 -12.09 8.59 3.74
C GLU A 95 -11.03 9.67 3.67
N VAL A 96 -11.31 10.75 2.96
CA VAL A 96 -10.40 11.87 2.76
C VAL A 96 -11.01 13.12 3.33
N ASP A 97 -10.34 13.76 4.28
CA ASP A 97 -10.65 15.10 4.79
C ASP A 97 -9.37 15.94 4.79
N GLN A 98 -9.26 16.80 3.78
CA GLN A 98 -8.09 17.64 3.57
C GLN A 98 -8.51 19.08 3.31
N ARG A 99 -7.81 20.02 3.94
CA ARG A 99 -8.00 21.46 3.75
C ARG A 99 -6.65 22.16 3.86
N GLY A 100 -6.30 22.94 2.86
CA GLY A 100 -5.11 23.78 2.88
C GLY A 100 -5.46 25.24 2.59
N ILE A 101 -4.59 26.17 3.00
CA ILE A 101 -4.77 27.61 2.73
C ILE A 101 -4.77 27.88 1.22
N PHE A 102 -3.92 27.15 0.48
CA PHE A 102 -3.75 27.32 -0.97
C PHE A 102 -4.33 26.15 -1.79
N SER A 103 -5.14 25.28 -1.17
CA SER A 103 -5.72 24.12 -1.84
C SER A 103 -7.23 24.04 -1.60
N LYS A 104 -7.96 23.54 -2.61
CA LYS A 104 -9.39 23.27 -2.45
C LYS A 104 -9.61 22.23 -1.36
N LYS A 105 -10.64 22.46 -0.52
CA LYS A 105 -11.13 21.48 0.45
C LYS A 105 -11.52 20.20 -0.29
N LYS A 106 -10.98 19.05 0.16
CA LYS A 106 -11.37 17.72 -0.30
C LYS A 106 -12.00 16.98 0.87
N ARG A 107 -13.26 16.60 0.75
CA ARG A 107 -13.95 15.77 1.74
C ARG A 107 -14.87 14.81 1.01
N TYR A 108 -14.49 13.53 1.01
CA TYR A 108 -15.26 12.48 0.36
C TYR A 108 -14.94 11.12 0.99
N THR A 109 -15.86 10.19 0.77
CA THR A 109 -15.67 8.78 1.10
C THR A 109 -15.94 7.97 -0.16
N ASP A 110 -14.97 7.18 -0.58
CA ASP A 110 -15.10 6.20 -1.65
C ASP A 110 -15.08 4.79 -1.04
N ILE A 111 -16.02 3.95 -1.44
CA ILE A 111 -16.10 2.54 -1.08
C ILE A 111 -15.89 1.75 -2.37
N LEU A 112 -14.84 0.96 -2.41
CA LEU A 112 -14.51 0.09 -3.52
C LEU A 112 -14.84 -1.34 -3.14
N THR A 113 -15.71 -2.00 -3.89
CA THR A 113 -16.02 -3.42 -3.73
C THR A 113 -15.42 -4.18 -4.92
N PHE A 114 -14.48 -5.07 -4.63
CA PHE A 114 -13.78 -5.88 -5.63
C PHE A 114 -14.57 -7.16 -5.94
N ASP A 115 -14.88 -7.37 -7.20
CA ASP A 115 -15.50 -8.59 -7.71
C ASP A 115 -14.56 -9.28 -8.72
N PRO A 116 -13.60 -10.08 -8.23
CA PRO A 116 -12.62 -10.73 -9.10
C PRO A 116 -13.24 -11.77 -10.04
N ARG A 117 -14.42 -12.33 -9.70
CA ARG A 117 -15.11 -13.31 -10.55
C ARG A 117 -15.63 -12.68 -11.83
N ASN A 118 -16.12 -11.45 -11.75
CA ASN A 118 -16.66 -10.69 -12.88
C ASN A 118 -15.65 -9.67 -13.43
N GLY A 119 -14.42 -9.63 -12.93
CA GLY A 119 -13.36 -8.74 -13.41
C GLY A 119 -13.70 -7.26 -13.26
N LYS A 120 -14.32 -6.88 -12.14
CA LYS A 120 -14.78 -5.52 -11.93
C LYS A 120 -14.61 -5.02 -10.49
N VAL A 121 -14.58 -3.69 -10.34
CA VAL A 121 -14.67 -2.97 -9.07
C VAL A 121 -15.83 -2.00 -9.13
N ILE A 122 -16.71 -2.07 -8.13
CA ILE A 122 -17.76 -1.09 -7.92
C ILE A 122 -17.23 0.00 -7.02
N VAL A 123 -17.23 1.22 -7.49
CA VAL A 123 -16.80 2.42 -6.74
C VAL A 123 -18.05 3.21 -6.37
N GLU A 124 -18.36 3.23 -5.10
CA GLU A 124 -19.45 4.02 -4.52
C GLU A 124 -18.87 5.24 -3.81
N ARG A 125 -19.20 6.44 -4.28
CA ARG A 125 -18.82 7.70 -3.64
C ARG A 125 -20.00 8.25 -2.84
N LEU A 126 -19.76 8.62 -1.59
CA LEU A 126 -20.81 9.13 -0.71
C LEU A 126 -20.98 10.65 -0.83
N ASN A 127 -19.92 11.39 -1.14
CA ASN A 127 -19.94 12.87 -1.20
C ASN A 127 -19.09 13.42 -2.36
N PRO A 128 -19.69 13.95 -3.45
CA PRO A 128 -21.09 13.82 -3.80
C PRO A 128 -21.46 12.38 -4.14
N PRO A 129 -22.71 11.95 -3.98
CA PRO A 129 -23.14 10.59 -4.25
C PRO A 129 -22.91 10.19 -5.72
N GLY A 130 -22.48 8.96 -5.94
CA GLY A 130 -22.30 8.40 -7.27
C GLY A 130 -21.81 6.97 -7.19
N VAL A 131 -22.16 6.19 -8.20
CA VAL A 131 -21.71 4.79 -8.35
C VAL A 131 -21.12 4.61 -9.73
N GLN A 132 -19.97 3.96 -9.81
CA GLN A 132 -19.32 3.60 -11.06
C GLN A 132 -18.88 2.15 -11.01
N GLU A 133 -19.02 1.45 -12.12
CA GLU A 133 -18.48 0.11 -12.32
C GLU A 133 -17.27 0.21 -13.24
N ILE A 134 -16.14 -0.30 -12.79
CA ILE A 134 -14.86 -0.23 -13.51
C ILE A 134 -14.40 -1.67 -13.81
N SER A 135 -14.20 -1.99 -15.07
CA SER A 135 -13.58 -3.26 -15.46
C SER A 135 -12.09 -3.26 -15.08
N VAL A 136 -11.65 -4.31 -14.43
CA VAL A 136 -10.26 -4.48 -13.99
C VAL A 136 -9.78 -5.89 -14.35
N PRO A 137 -8.50 -6.03 -14.72
CA PRO A 137 -7.89 -7.35 -14.92
C PRO A 137 -7.89 -8.19 -13.63
N PRO A 138 -7.78 -9.53 -13.74
CA PRO A 138 -7.52 -10.38 -12.59
C PRO A 138 -6.30 -9.93 -11.79
N GLN A 139 -6.26 -10.27 -10.51
CA GLN A 139 -5.18 -9.90 -9.60
C GLN A 139 -4.94 -8.37 -9.51
N THR A 140 -6.03 -7.61 -9.53
CA THR A 140 -6.00 -6.19 -9.20
C THR A 140 -6.19 -6.01 -7.70
N TYR A 141 -5.31 -5.23 -7.08
CA TYR A 141 -5.26 -5.01 -5.64
C TYR A 141 -5.56 -3.54 -5.29
N ASP A 142 -6.02 -3.29 -4.07
CA ASP A 142 -5.93 -1.96 -3.48
C ASP A 142 -4.54 -1.72 -2.86
N PRO A 143 -4.16 -0.46 -2.54
CA PRO A 143 -2.83 -0.16 -2.00
C PRO A 143 -2.50 -0.88 -0.67
N LEU A 144 -3.49 -1.13 0.19
CA LEU A 144 -3.27 -1.78 1.49
C LEU A 144 -3.17 -3.31 1.35
N ALA A 145 -3.86 -3.88 0.37
CA ALA A 145 -3.70 -5.30 0.03
C ALA A 145 -2.29 -5.59 -0.50
N VAL A 146 -1.73 -4.70 -1.33
CA VAL A 146 -0.34 -4.79 -1.78
C VAL A 146 0.62 -4.75 -0.59
N PHE A 147 0.43 -3.78 0.31
CA PHE A 147 1.22 -3.66 1.53
C PHE A 147 1.17 -4.95 2.37
N LEU A 148 -0.03 -5.50 2.59
CA LEU A 148 -0.23 -6.71 3.38
C LEU A 148 0.47 -7.93 2.76
N LYS A 149 0.44 -8.08 1.43
CA LYS A 149 1.15 -9.18 0.74
C LYS A 149 2.64 -9.17 1.05
N PHE A 150 3.28 -8.00 1.02
CA PHE A 150 4.69 -7.87 1.37
C PHE A 150 4.95 -8.05 2.86
N PHE A 151 4.07 -7.56 3.70
CA PHE A 151 4.15 -7.72 5.15
C PHE A 151 4.02 -9.18 5.56
N LEU A 152 3.09 -9.96 4.99
CA LEU A 152 2.88 -11.37 5.33
C LEU A 152 3.91 -12.31 4.71
N GLY A 153 4.84 -11.81 3.91
CA GLY A 153 5.97 -12.60 3.51
C GLY A 153 5.91 -13.18 2.10
N ALA A 154 5.48 -12.39 1.12
CA ALA A 154 5.90 -12.69 -0.24
C ALA A 154 7.43 -12.88 -0.24
N GLU A 155 7.92 -13.98 -0.82
CA GLU A 155 9.37 -14.18 -0.97
C GLU A 155 9.94 -13.04 -1.81
N VAL A 156 10.66 -12.15 -1.13
CA VAL A 156 11.31 -11.00 -1.74
C VAL A 156 12.80 -11.17 -1.52
N GLN A 157 13.55 -11.27 -2.59
CA GLN A 157 15.01 -11.36 -2.58
C GLN A 157 15.60 -10.10 -3.21
N ASP A 158 16.83 -9.81 -2.88
CA ASP A 158 17.57 -8.67 -3.44
C ASP A 158 17.58 -8.72 -4.98
N GLY A 159 17.35 -7.57 -5.61
CA GLY A 159 17.29 -7.46 -7.08
C GLY A 159 16.00 -7.98 -7.73
N HIS A 160 15.06 -8.55 -6.96
CA HIS A 160 13.81 -9.00 -7.53
C HIS A 160 12.95 -7.82 -8.00
N THR A 161 12.27 -8.03 -9.11
CA THR A 161 11.28 -7.11 -9.66
C THR A 161 9.91 -7.75 -9.59
N ILE A 162 8.95 -7.04 -8.97
CA ILE A 162 7.59 -7.52 -8.75
C ILE A 162 6.62 -6.53 -9.40
N VAL A 163 5.79 -7.01 -10.31
CA VAL A 163 4.79 -6.19 -10.99
C VAL A 163 3.42 -6.46 -10.39
N MET A 164 2.71 -5.40 -9.99
CA MET A 164 1.38 -5.49 -9.40
C MET A 164 0.40 -4.50 -10.04
N ARG A 165 -0.84 -4.93 -10.22
CA ARG A 165 -1.93 -4.07 -10.65
C ARG A 165 -2.64 -3.49 -9.45
N ILE A 166 -2.67 -2.16 -9.38
CA ILE A 166 -3.23 -1.42 -8.23
C ILE A 166 -4.33 -0.50 -8.72
N PHE A 167 -5.49 -0.59 -8.09
CA PHE A 167 -6.60 0.33 -8.29
C PHE A 167 -6.88 1.11 -7.00
N ASP A 168 -6.68 2.43 -7.05
CA ASP A 168 -6.78 3.34 -5.89
C ASP A 168 -8.14 4.05 -5.79
N GLY A 169 -9.13 3.62 -6.61
CA GLY A 169 -10.44 4.26 -6.74
C GLY A 169 -10.48 5.42 -7.74
N ILE A 170 -9.35 5.73 -8.36
CA ILE A 170 -9.23 6.79 -9.38
C ILE A 170 -8.75 6.19 -10.70
N LYS A 171 -7.67 5.43 -10.63
CA LYS A 171 -7.00 4.90 -11.83
C LYS A 171 -6.39 3.51 -11.56
N LEU A 172 -6.55 2.62 -12.53
CA LEU A 172 -5.81 1.36 -12.56
C LEU A 172 -4.37 1.64 -13.01
N LYS A 173 -3.42 1.09 -12.28
CA LYS A 173 -1.99 1.24 -12.55
C LYS A 173 -1.30 -0.11 -12.49
N GLU A 174 -0.36 -0.33 -13.37
CA GLU A 174 0.63 -1.38 -13.21
C GLU A 174 1.87 -0.77 -12.56
N VAL A 175 2.25 -1.30 -11.41
CA VAL A 175 3.31 -0.76 -10.56
C VAL A 175 4.40 -1.80 -10.42
N THR A 176 5.62 -1.41 -10.75
CA THR A 176 6.81 -2.25 -10.65
C THR A 176 7.56 -1.89 -9.38
N PHE A 177 7.71 -2.87 -8.50
CA PHE A 177 8.52 -2.77 -7.29
C PHE A 177 9.87 -3.42 -7.52
N CYS A 178 10.95 -2.71 -7.20
CA CYS A 178 12.30 -3.23 -7.16
C CYS A 178 12.67 -3.50 -5.71
N ALA A 179 13.09 -4.73 -5.42
CA ALA A 179 13.54 -5.13 -4.10
C ALA A 179 15.02 -4.85 -3.93
N GLY A 180 15.42 -4.46 -2.73
CA GLY A 180 16.81 -4.28 -2.33
C GLY A 180 17.01 -4.71 -0.88
N CYS A 181 18.20 -5.19 -0.54
CA CYS A 181 18.59 -5.52 0.83
C CYS A 181 19.60 -4.50 1.36
N GLY A 182 19.59 -4.26 2.67
CA GLY A 182 20.52 -3.33 3.30
C GLY A 182 20.28 -3.20 4.79
N GLU A 183 20.85 -2.16 5.37
CA GLU A 183 20.65 -1.80 6.78
C GLU A 183 19.97 -0.44 6.85
N ILE A 184 19.11 -0.29 7.87
CA ILE A 184 18.45 0.98 8.19
C ILE A 184 18.50 1.23 9.69
N THR A 185 18.73 2.47 10.09
CA THR A 185 18.64 2.88 11.49
C THR A 185 17.22 3.33 11.79
N THR A 186 16.63 2.79 12.85
CA THR A 186 15.29 3.11 13.33
C THR A 186 15.32 3.52 14.78
N SER A 187 14.43 4.41 15.20
CA SER A 187 14.36 4.89 16.58
C SER A 187 14.13 3.75 17.59
N PRO A 188 13.14 2.83 17.39
CA PRO A 188 12.84 1.82 18.42
C PRO A 188 13.79 0.60 18.41
N TYR A 189 14.51 0.34 17.31
CA TYR A 189 15.29 -0.90 17.16
C TYR A 189 16.78 -0.70 16.84
N GLY A 190 17.26 0.55 16.72
CA GLY A 190 18.62 0.83 16.28
C GLY A 190 18.85 0.42 14.82
N VAL A 191 20.03 -0.11 14.53
CA VAL A 191 20.38 -0.61 13.19
C VAL A 191 19.78 -1.98 13.00
N VAL A 192 18.98 -2.14 11.95
CA VAL A 192 18.34 -3.41 11.57
C VAL A 192 18.62 -3.75 10.11
N LYS A 193 18.77 -5.05 9.82
CA LYS A 193 18.74 -5.54 8.44
C LYS A 193 17.33 -5.37 7.90
N ALA A 194 17.23 -4.90 6.66
CA ALA A 194 15.96 -4.59 6.06
C ALA A 194 15.91 -4.95 4.57
N ILE A 195 14.72 -5.36 4.14
CA ILE A 195 14.36 -5.50 2.73
C ILE A 195 13.61 -4.22 2.35
N SER A 196 14.04 -3.54 1.31
CA SER A 196 13.36 -2.38 0.76
C SER A 196 12.59 -2.75 -0.49
N LEU A 197 11.42 -2.14 -0.65
CA LEU A 197 10.62 -2.19 -1.88
C LEU A 197 10.46 -0.76 -2.39
N GLU A 198 10.99 -0.50 -3.57
CA GLU A 198 10.97 0.81 -4.20
C GLU A 198 10.19 0.76 -5.51
N SER A 199 9.34 1.76 -5.73
CA SER A 199 8.62 1.92 -6.98
C SER A 199 8.48 3.38 -7.36
N LYS A 200 8.57 3.63 -8.68
CA LYS A 200 8.12 4.88 -9.28
C LYS A 200 6.65 4.75 -9.64
N VAL A 201 5.82 5.65 -9.12
CA VAL A 201 4.38 5.61 -9.31
C VAL A 201 3.83 6.97 -9.72
N PRO A 202 2.89 7.02 -10.67
CA PRO A 202 2.13 8.23 -10.93
C PRO A 202 1.11 8.43 -9.81
N PHE A 203 1.12 9.61 -9.18
CA PHE A 203 0.14 9.97 -8.14
C PHE A 203 -1.09 10.61 -8.79
N SER A 204 -2.19 9.85 -8.89
CA SER A 204 -3.45 10.32 -9.51
C SER A 204 -4.01 11.57 -8.84
N SER A 205 -3.84 11.69 -7.52
CA SER A 205 -4.26 12.87 -6.75
C SER A 205 -3.46 14.12 -7.05
N LEU A 206 -2.30 14.00 -7.71
CA LEU A 206 -1.37 15.06 -8.09
C LEU A 206 -1.24 15.23 -9.62
N GLY A 207 -2.26 14.82 -10.37
CA GLY A 207 -2.30 14.95 -11.83
C GLY A 207 -1.37 13.97 -12.55
N ASP A 208 -1.29 12.75 -12.05
CA ASP A 208 -0.45 11.66 -12.59
C ASP A 208 1.06 11.97 -12.69
N ARG A 209 1.51 12.95 -11.91
CA ARG A 209 2.95 13.23 -11.84
C ARG A 209 3.67 12.08 -11.13
N GLU A 210 4.79 11.69 -11.69
CA GLU A 210 5.61 10.61 -11.13
C GLU A 210 6.26 11.02 -9.80
N GLY A 211 6.23 10.12 -8.86
CA GLY A 211 6.98 10.18 -7.60
C GLY A 211 7.51 8.81 -7.24
N THR A 212 8.18 8.71 -6.10
CA THR A 212 8.77 7.45 -5.63
C THR A 212 8.18 7.08 -4.29
N ILE A 213 7.84 5.80 -4.13
CA ILE A 213 7.52 5.17 -2.86
C ILE A 213 8.62 4.16 -2.55
N LYS A 214 9.15 4.19 -1.32
CA LYS A 214 10.07 3.19 -0.83
C LYS A 214 9.66 2.80 0.59
N ILE A 215 9.51 1.50 0.83
CA ILE A 215 9.14 0.94 2.14
C ILE A 215 10.26 -0.01 2.56
N TRP A 216 10.65 0.04 3.83
CA TRP A 216 11.62 -0.89 4.43
C TRP A 216 10.91 -1.78 5.44
N TYR A 217 11.11 -3.07 5.28
CA TYR A 217 10.65 -4.11 6.20
C TYR A 217 11.86 -4.73 6.89
N THR A 218 11.76 -5.10 8.16
CA THR A 218 12.84 -5.89 8.80
C THR A 218 13.06 -7.20 8.05
N ASP A 219 14.33 -7.57 7.88
CA ASP A 219 14.72 -8.85 7.26
C ASP A 219 14.76 -9.95 8.33
N ASP A 220 13.63 -10.15 8.98
CA ASP A 220 13.38 -11.19 9.97
C ASP A 220 11.94 -11.71 9.84
N GLU A 221 11.59 -12.71 10.63
CA GLU A 221 10.25 -13.33 10.63
C GLU A 221 9.12 -12.34 10.91
N ARG A 222 9.40 -11.23 11.60
CA ARG A 222 8.40 -10.21 11.93
C ARG A 222 8.00 -9.38 10.71
N ARG A 223 8.94 -9.11 9.81
CA ARG A 223 8.75 -8.22 8.65
C ARG A 223 8.12 -6.88 8.99
N PHE A 224 8.51 -6.31 10.09
CA PHE A 224 7.94 -5.04 10.51
C PHE A 224 8.28 -3.92 9.52
N PRO A 225 7.28 -3.14 9.06
CA PRO A 225 7.51 -2.00 8.18
C PRO A 225 8.08 -0.85 9.01
N VAL A 226 9.41 -0.73 9.03
CA VAL A 226 10.14 0.17 9.94
C VAL A 226 10.31 1.58 9.42
N ALA A 227 10.24 1.78 8.12
CA ALA A 227 10.32 3.10 7.52
C ALA A 227 9.63 3.16 6.15
N MET A 228 9.20 4.35 5.76
CA MET A 228 8.70 4.63 4.42
C MET A 228 9.17 6.01 3.96
N SER A 229 9.58 6.12 2.71
CA SER A 229 9.91 7.38 2.06
C SER A 229 8.98 7.62 0.89
N LEU A 230 8.38 8.80 0.84
CA LEU A 230 7.56 9.28 -0.26
C LEU A 230 8.24 10.49 -0.88
N LYS A 231 8.64 10.39 -2.15
CA LYS A 231 9.07 11.55 -2.93
C LYS A 231 7.88 11.99 -3.78
N LEU A 232 7.19 13.03 -3.33
CA LEU A 232 5.98 13.54 -3.95
C LEU A 232 6.31 14.70 -4.90
N PRO A 233 5.69 14.75 -6.10
CA PRO A 233 5.80 15.91 -6.98
C PRO A 233 5.35 17.18 -6.25
N SER A 234 6.11 18.26 -6.36
CA SER A 234 5.83 19.59 -5.79
C SER A 234 5.85 19.67 -4.23
N VAL A 235 5.93 18.55 -3.52
CA VAL A 235 6.03 18.50 -2.04
C VAL A 235 7.45 18.16 -1.61
N GLY A 236 8.16 17.36 -2.42
CA GLY A 236 9.48 16.83 -2.09
C GLY A 236 9.41 15.53 -1.27
N LYS A 237 10.50 15.21 -0.60
CA LYS A 237 10.64 13.99 0.19
C LYS A 237 9.93 14.14 1.54
N VAL A 238 9.16 13.13 1.92
CA VAL A 238 8.54 12.95 3.24
C VAL A 238 8.97 11.57 3.74
N GLU A 239 9.55 11.52 4.93
CA GLU A 239 10.06 10.30 5.54
C GLU A 239 9.20 9.95 6.75
N PHE A 240 8.73 8.71 6.78
CA PHE A 240 7.98 8.14 7.89
C PHE A 240 8.89 7.16 8.62
N GLU A 241 9.08 7.38 9.90
CA GLU A 241 9.86 6.52 10.79
C GLU A 241 8.94 5.86 11.79
N LEU A 242 9.19 4.58 12.05
CA LEU A 242 8.47 3.84 13.07
C LEU A 242 8.81 4.42 14.45
N ASP A 243 7.79 4.82 15.20
CA ASP A 243 7.89 5.35 16.56
C ASP A 243 7.69 4.23 17.60
N ARG A 244 6.62 3.44 17.44
CA ARG A 244 6.32 2.31 18.33
C ARG A 244 5.43 1.26 17.66
N VAL A 245 5.44 0.06 18.26
CA VAL A 245 4.60 -1.08 17.87
C VAL A 245 3.79 -1.54 19.08
N GLU A 246 2.51 -1.82 18.86
CA GLU A 246 1.59 -2.42 19.82
C GLU A 246 1.10 -3.75 19.25
N THR A 247 1.06 -4.82 20.04
CA THR A 247 0.53 -6.14 19.65
C THR A 247 -0.51 -6.61 20.67
N TRP A 248 -1.54 -7.36 20.25
CA TRP A 248 -2.58 -7.94 21.10
C TRP A 248 -3.07 -9.30 20.62
#